data_01d956a1d0270baeb00ded1523f5d41f
#
_entry.id   01d956a1d0270baeb00ded1523f5d41f
#
_cell.length_a   1.000
_cell.length_b   1.000
_cell.length_c   1.000
_cell.angle_alpha   90.00
_cell.angle_beta   90.00
_cell.angle_gamma   90.00
#
_symmetry.space_group_name_H-M   'P 1'
#
loop_
_entity.id
_entity.type
_entity.pdbx_description
1 polymer ?
#
loop_
_entity_poly.entity_id
_entity_poly.type
_entity_poly.pdbx_seq_one_letter_code
_entity_poly.pdbx_strand_id
1 'polypeptide(L)'
;MEPITVKYKVLDPRARTPGSAAADLCAVLDEPLTVQPMQRVLVPTGLAIELPGAHAVALVYARSGLSIKHGLCMANGVGVVDSDYRGELKVPMVNLGAEAYTIQPGERVAQLCI
;
A
#
# COMPACT_ATOMS: atom_id res chain seq x y z
N MET A 1 -5.61 -21.30 15.11
CA MET A 1 -6.35 -20.31 14.30
C MET A 1 -6.44 -20.82 12.87
N GLU A 2 -7.62 -20.83 12.31
CA GLU A 2 -7.79 -21.25 10.92
C GLU A 2 -7.29 -20.16 9.96
N PRO A 3 -6.67 -20.56 8.84
CA PRO A 3 -6.24 -19.59 7.85
C PRO A 3 -7.44 -18.89 7.19
N ILE A 4 -7.27 -17.62 6.92
CA ILE A 4 -8.26 -16.80 6.19
C ILE A 4 -7.83 -16.76 4.73
N THR A 5 -8.76 -17.10 3.84
CA THR A 5 -8.52 -17.01 2.40
C THR A 5 -8.95 -15.65 1.90
N VAL A 6 -8.04 -14.94 1.26
CA VAL A 6 -8.32 -13.65 0.62
C VAL A 6 -8.10 -13.79 -0.87
N LYS A 7 -9.14 -13.50 -1.64
CA LYS A 7 -9.01 -13.44 -3.10
C LYS A 7 -8.48 -12.08 -3.51
N TYR A 8 -7.65 -12.05 -4.52
CA TYR A 8 -7.11 -10.82 -5.08
C TYR A 8 -7.17 -10.85 -6.60
N LYS A 9 -7.18 -9.67 -7.20
CA LYS A 9 -7.11 -9.49 -8.65
C LYS A 9 -5.97 -8.55 -8.99
N VAL A 10 -5.12 -8.98 -9.89
CA VAL A 10 -4.06 -8.14 -10.45
C VAL A 10 -4.68 -7.30 -11.56
N LEU A 11 -4.74 -6.00 -11.35
CA LEU A 11 -5.29 -5.02 -12.30
C LEU A 11 -4.24 -4.53 -13.28
N ASP A 12 -2.97 -4.63 -12.90
CA ASP A 12 -1.83 -4.22 -13.70
C ASP A 12 -0.76 -5.30 -13.57
N PRO A 13 -0.20 -5.83 -14.67
CA PRO A 13 0.77 -6.93 -14.62
C PRO A 13 2.07 -6.57 -13.88
N ARG A 14 2.31 -5.28 -13.61
CA ARG A 14 3.43 -4.82 -12.79
C ARG A 14 3.19 -4.97 -11.30
N ALA A 15 1.95 -5.24 -10.88
CA ALA A 15 1.62 -5.42 -9.47
C ALA A 15 2.23 -6.71 -8.93
N ARG A 16 2.67 -6.66 -7.68
CA ARG A 16 3.18 -7.84 -6.99
C ARG A 16 2.12 -8.41 -6.08
N THR A 17 2.01 -9.72 -6.08
CA THR A 17 1.04 -10.43 -5.26
C THR A 17 1.55 -10.61 -3.83
N PRO A 18 0.66 -10.53 -2.83
CA PRO A 18 1.01 -10.84 -1.46
C PRO A 18 1.41 -12.32 -1.30
N GLY A 19 2.56 -12.58 -0.72
CA GLY A 19 3.06 -13.95 -0.53
C GLY A 19 3.15 -14.42 0.91
N SER A 20 2.79 -13.61 1.90
CA SER A 20 2.92 -13.95 3.32
C SER A 20 1.89 -13.19 4.18
N ALA A 21 1.92 -13.42 5.50
CA ALA A 21 0.94 -12.85 6.44
C ALA A 21 0.91 -11.31 6.46
N ALA A 22 2.06 -10.68 6.23
CA ALA A 22 2.13 -9.24 5.97
C ALA A 22 2.67 -9.08 4.56
N ALA A 23 1.81 -8.71 3.64
CA ALA A 23 2.16 -8.63 2.23
C ALA A 23 2.65 -7.22 1.88
N ASP A 24 3.79 -7.13 1.20
CA ASP A 24 4.27 -5.85 0.69
C ASP A 24 3.37 -5.36 -0.45
N LEU A 25 3.07 -4.07 -0.42
CA LEU A 25 2.41 -3.36 -1.51
C LEU A 25 3.46 -2.55 -2.26
N CYS A 26 3.52 -2.75 -3.57
CA CYS A 26 4.51 -2.11 -4.43
C CYS A 26 3.87 -1.02 -5.29
N ALA A 27 4.63 0.04 -5.53
CA ALA A 27 4.18 1.13 -6.39
C ALA A 27 4.14 0.69 -7.86
N VAL A 28 2.99 0.82 -8.49
CA VAL A 28 2.82 0.62 -9.93
C VAL A 28 2.82 1.98 -10.60
N LEU A 29 3.98 2.38 -11.10
CA LEU A 29 4.20 3.70 -11.68
C LEU A 29 4.84 3.54 -13.07
N ASP A 30 4.50 4.46 -13.98
CA ASP A 30 5.15 4.51 -15.29
C ASP A 30 6.54 5.15 -15.22
N GLU A 31 6.71 6.08 -14.28
CA GLU A 31 7.96 6.79 -14.06
C GLU A 31 8.13 7.09 -12.57
N PRO A 32 9.36 7.44 -12.11
CA PRO A 32 9.57 7.82 -10.72
C PRO A 32 8.66 8.96 -10.26
N LEU A 33 8.19 8.88 -9.02
CA LEU A 33 7.30 9.88 -8.42
C LEU A 33 8.03 10.56 -7.27
N THR A 34 8.31 11.84 -7.42
CA THR A 34 8.96 12.64 -6.36
C THR A 34 7.91 13.25 -5.45
N VAL A 35 8.09 13.02 -4.14
CA VAL A 35 7.20 13.54 -3.10
C VAL A 35 7.97 14.59 -2.30
N GLN A 36 7.55 15.83 -2.41
CA GLN A 36 8.15 16.94 -1.67
C GLN A 36 7.78 16.89 -0.19
N PRO A 37 8.54 17.52 0.71
CA PRO A 37 8.16 17.62 2.12
C PRO A 37 6.72 18.15 2.27
N MET A 38 5.93 17.47 3.09
CA MET A 38 4.51 17.75 3.37
C MET A 38 3.55 17.49 2.20
N GLN A 39 4.04 17.07 1.04
CA GLN A 39 3.20 16.70 -0.09
C GLN A 39 2.52 15.35 0.17
N ARG A 40 1.27 15.24 -0.22
CA ARG A 40 0.51 13.98 -0.21
C ARG A 40 0.35 13.48 -1.64
N VAL A 41 0.53 12.16 -1.80
CA VAL A 41 0.37 11.48 -3.09
C VAL A 41 -0.45 10.22 -2.91
N LEU A 42 -1.13 9.80 -3.95
CA LEU A 42 -1.89 8.55 -3.96
C LEU A 42 -1.15 7.58 -4.87
N VAL A 43 -0.57 6.53 -4.28
CA VAL A 43 0.28 5.58 -5.00
C VAL A 43 -0.54 4.35 -5.39
N PRO A 44 -0.70 4.06 -6.70
CA PRO A 44 -1.41 2.87 -7.14
C PRO A 44 -0.61 1.60 -6.90
N THR A 45 -1.30 0.51 -6.54
CA THR A 45 -0.68 -0.80 -6.33
C THR A 45 -1.01 -1.81 -7.42
N GLY A 46 -1.98 -1.52 -8.28
CA GLY A 46 -2.43 -2.43 -9.32
C GLY A 46 -3.16 -3.66 -8.80
N LEU A 47 -3.60 -3.66 -7.54
CA LEU A 47 -4.28 -4.79 -6.90
C LEU A 47 -5.68 -4.40 -6.46
N ALA A 48 -6.60 -5.36 -6.57
CA ALA A 48 -7.88 -5.32 -5.89
C ALA A 48 -8.04 -6.62 -5.10
N ILE A 49 -8.73 -6.56 -3.96
CA ILE A 49 -8.93 -7.72 -3.09
C ILE A 49 -10.41 -7.97 -2.85
N GLU A 50 -10.70 -9.21 -2.48
CA GLU A 50 -12.02 -9.62 -2.00
C GLU A 50 -11.84 -10.35 -0.68
N LEU A 51 -12.27 -9.71 0.41
CA LEU A 51 -12.25 -10.32 1.73
C LEU A 51 -13.34 -11.38 1.86
N PRO A 52 -13.17 -12.39 2.74
CA PRO A 52 -14.12 -13.50 2.83
C PRO A 52 -15.50 -13.12 3.40
N GLY A 53 -15.66 -11.94 3.95
CA GLY A 53 -16.93 -11.47 4.47
C GLY A 53 -16.79 -10.32 5.46
N ALA A 54 -17.90 -9.88 6.01
CA ALA A 54 -17.97 -8.73 6.92
C ALA A 54 -17.23 -8.95 8.26
N HIS A 55 -16.76 -10.16 8.52
CA HIS A 55 -15.98 -10.48 9.71
C HIS A 55 -14.48 -10.22 9.53
N ALA A 56 -14.05 -9.77 8.36
CA ALA A 56 -12.66 -9.48 8.06
C ALA A 56 -12.48 -8.03 7.60
N VAL A 57 -11.31 -7.46 7.90
CA VAL A 57 -10.89 -6.14 7.46
C VAL A 57 -9.44 -6.25 6.99
N ALA A 58 -9.08 -5.49 5.98
CA ALA A 58 -7.67 -5.36 5.60
C ALA A 58 -7.13 -4.02 6.11
N LEU A 59 -5.93 -4.05 6.68
CA LEU A 59 -5.26 -2.87 7.21
C LEU A 59 -3.97 -2.64 6.44
N VAL A 60 -3.75 -1.40 6.06
CA VAL A 60 -2.55 -0.98 5.32
C VAL A 60 -1.70 -0.11 6.23
N TYR A 61 -0.44 -0.49 6.35
CA TYR A 61 0.53 0.17 7.22
C TYR A 61 1.71 0.70 6.43
N ALA A 62 2.35 1.74 6.98
CA ALA A 62 3.62 2.20 6.48
C ALA A 62 4.72 1.15 6.71
N ARG A 63 5.81 1.26 5.94
CA ARG A 63 7.01 0.47 6.16
C ARG A 63 7.97 1.25 7.05
N SER A 64 8.50 0.57 8.07
CA SER A 64 9.37 1.20 9.08
C SER A 64 10.61 1.86 8.47
N GLY A 65 11.24 1.21 7.50
CA GLY A 65 12.45 1.76 6.88
C GLY A 65 12.22 3.06 6.13
N LEU A 66 11.13 3.15 5.35
CA LEU A 66 10.78 4.38 4.64
C LEU A 66 10.37 5.49 5.62
N SER A 67 9.62 5.14 6.66
CA SER A 67 9.15 6.12 7.64
C SER A 67 10.30 6.71 8.43
N ILE A 68 11.20 5.87 8.96
CA ILE A 68 12.26 6.35 9.85
C ILE A 68 13.40 7.03 9.10
N LYS A 69 13.74 6.55 7.91
CA LYS A 69 14.87 7.10 7.15
C LYS A 69 14.49 8.31 6.31
N HIS A 70 13.29 8.32 5.77
CA HIS A 70 12.87 9.32 4.78
C HIS A 70 11.60 10.08 5.16
N GLY A 71 10.95 9.71 6.26
CA GLY A 71 9.71 10.36 6.68
C GLY A 71 8.51 10.01 5.79
N LEU A 72 8.64 9.04 4.89
CA LEU A 72 7.55 8.65 4.01
C LEU A 72 6.63 7.67 4.73
N CYS A 73 5.39 8.06 4.95
CA CYS A 73 4.41 7.27 5.71
C CYS A 73 3.00 7.46 5.16
N MET A 74 2.04 6.76 5.77
CA MET A 74 0.63 6.84 5.37
C MET A 74 0.04 8.18 5.79
N ALA A 75 -0.56 8.90 4.84
CA ALA A 75 -1.22 10.19 5.12
C ALA A 75 -2.42 10.05 6.06
N ASN A 76 -3.06 8.89 6.04
CA ASN A 76 -4.21 8.56 6.91
C ASN A 76 -3.79 7.76 8.17
N GLY A 77 -2.50 7.60 8.43
CA GLY A 77 -1.99 6.78 9.53
C GLY A 77 -2.10 5.29 9.25
N VAL A 78 -3.30 4.74 9.29
CA VAL A 78 -3.61 3.36 8.93
C VAL A 78 -4.72 3.37 7.89
N GLY A 79 -4.51 2.66 6.78
CA GLY A 79 -5.55 2.45 5.79
C GLY A 79 -6.48 1.34 6.22
N VAL A 80 -7.79 1.60 6.23
CA VAL A 80 -8.81 0.60 6.54
C VAL A 80 -9.54 0.26 5.25
N VAL A 81 -9.46 -1.01 4.84
CA VAL A 81 -10.11 -1.50 3.62
C VAL A 81 -11.31 -2.33 4.04
N ASP A 82 -12.49 -1.84 3.72
CA ASP A 82 -13.76 -2.49 4.06
C ASP A 82 -13.93 -3.81 3.31
N SER A 83 -14.68 -4.73 3.90
CA SER A 83 -14.91 -6.05 3.32
C SER A 83 -15.63 -6.01 1.96
N ASP A 84 -16.36 -4.95 1.69
CA ASP A 84 -17.12 -4.77 0.44
C ASP A 84 -16.38 -3.86 -0.58
N TYR A 85 -15.18 -3.41 -0.28
CA TYR A 85 -14.41 -2.61 -1.23
C TYR A 85 -13.80 -3.50 -2.30
N ARG A 86 -14.10 -3.21 -3.57
CA ARG A 86 -13.61 -3.98 -4.75
C ARG A 86 -12.73 -3.16 -5.69
N GLY A 87 -12.47 -1.91 -5.34
CA GLY A 87 -11.63 -1.05 -6.15
C GLY A 87 -10.14 -1.36 -5.99
N GLU A 88 -9.34 -0.69 -6.79
CA GLU A 88 -7.88 -0.77 -6.68
C GLU A 88 -7.42 -0.25 -5.32
N LEU A 89 -6.49 -0.97 -4.68
CA LEU A 89 -5.81 -0.49 -3.49
C LEU A 89 -4.82 0.59 -3.88
N LYS A 90 -5.05 1.79 -3.39
CA LYS A 90 -4.14 2.93 -3.56
C LYS A 90 -3.66 3.38 -2.20
N VAL A 91 -2.38 3.70 -2.11
CA VAL A 91 -1.73 4.04 -0.84
C VAL A 91 -1.57 5.56 -0.75
N PRO A 92 -2.33 6.22 0.15
CA PRO A 92 -2.15 7.65 0.37
C PRO A 92 -0.90 7.87 1.23
N MET A 93 0.11 8.53 0.68
CA MET A 93 1.38 8.76 1.35
C MET A 93 1.66 10.25 1.53
N VAL A 94 2.42 10.55 2.58
CA VAL A 94 2.89 11.91 2.88
C VAL A 94 4.38 11.85 3.22
N ASN A 95 5.12 12.85 2.80
CA ASN A 95 6.51 13.01 3.17
C ASN A 95 6.61 13.96 4.37
N LEU A 96 6.91 13.41 5.55
CA LEU A 96 7.13 14.18 6.79
C LEU A 96 8.61 14.49 7.03
N GLY A 97 9.47 14.12 6.09
CA GLY A 97 10.90 14.41 6.15
C GLY A 97 11.23 15.83 5.72
N ALA A 98 12.50 16.19 5.82
CA ALA A 98 13.00 17.51 5.42
C ALA A 98 13.41 17.57 3.95
N GLU A 99 13.58 16.42 3.29
CA GLU A 99 14.05 16.32 1.92
C GLU A 99 13.01 15.62 1.04
N ALA A 100 12.99 15.94 -0.25
CA ALA A 100 12.17 15.23 -1.21
C ALA A 100 12.57 13.76 -1.29
N TYR A 101 11.58 12.87 -1.46
CA TYR A 101 11.80 11.46 -1.68
C TYR A 101 11.23 11.05 -3.03
N THR A 102 11.99 10.27 -3.79
CA THR A 102 11.53 9.77 -5.09
C THR A 102 11.20 8.29 -4.99
N ILE A 103 9.91 7.97 -5.20
CA ILE A 103 9.43 6.59 -5.25
C ILE A 103 9.74 6.03 -6.63
N GLN A 104 10.43 4.89 -6.67
CA GLN A 104 10.74 4.22 -7.93
C GLN A 104 9.62 3.26 -8.32
N PRO A 105 9.38 3.04 -9.62
CA PRO A 105 8.45 1.99 -10.07
C PRO A 105 8.85 0.63 -9.48
N GLY A 106 7.87 -0.08 -8.91
CA GLY A 106 8.08 -1.38 -8.29
C GLY A 106 8.59 -1.33 -6.85
N GLU A 107 8.83 -0.16 -6.30
CA GLU A 107 9.29 -0.02 -4.91
C GLU A 107 8.21 -0.45 -3.93
N ARG A 108 8.61 -1.14 -2.86
CA ARG A 108 7.71 -1.52 -1.76
C ARG A 108 7.45 -0.29 -0.90
N VAL A 109 6.19 0.16 -0.87
CA VAL A 109 5.82 1.44 -0.22
C VAL A 109 4.97 1.26 1.03
N ALA A 110 4.29 0.13 1.15
CA ALA A 110 3.41 -0.15 2.28
C ALA A 110 3.30 -1.66 2.49
N GLN A 111 2.55 -2.06 3.49
CA GLN A 111 2.28 -3.47 3.79
C GLN A 111 0.82 -3.67 4.20
N LEU A 112 0.28 -4.82 3.85
CA LEU A 112 -1.11 -5.19 4.04
C LEU A 112 -1.23 -6.33 5.05
N CYS A 113 -2.11 -6.16 6.04
CA CYS A 113 -2.50 -7.21 6.99
C CYS A 113 -4.01 -7.43 6.93
N ILE A 114 -4.42 -8.67 7.20
CA ILE A 114 -5.83 -9.04 7.31
C ILE A 114 -6.16 -9.33 8.77
#